data_2cbc4caa51fcca64d5f57adeb53cf041
#
_entry.id   2cbc4caa51fcca64d5f57adeb53cf041
#
_cell.length_a   1.000
_cell.length_b   1.000
_cell.length_c   1.000
_cell.angle_alpha   90.00
_cell.angle_beta   90.00
_cell.angle_gamma   90.00
#
_symmetry.space_group_name_H-M   'P 1'
#
loop_
_entity.id
_entity.type
_entity.pdbx_description
1 polymer ?
#
loop_
_entity_poly.entity_id
_entity_poly.type
_entity_poly.pdbx_seq_one_letter_code
_entity_poly.pdbx_strand_id
1 'polypeptide(L)'
;MTAKKTKKAKKASKKAAAEMQYHVHLKPGDVGRYVLLPGDPGRVPLIASYFDNAKEVAFNREYRTFTGTVAGIKVSCCSTGIGCPSTAIAVEELVKCGADTFIRIGTCGALQREVKLGDLCITTGAVREEGTTRQYVPLSYPAVADLDVTLALREAAKKLKIAAHTGIGHCKDAFFIEDKNIPIREEIDALWNAWYKSNVISTSMESAALFVVSSIRRVRAGEIMATIGLTYDDKPIIAKVGVEEAIRTAIEAIKILDKQARK
;
A
#
# COMPACT_ATOMS: atom_id res chain seq x y z
N MET A 1 -37.22 59.55 16.02
CA MET A 1 -36.00 58.80 16.40
C MET A 1 -36.29 57.30 16.31
N THR A 2 -35.89 56.68 15.21
CA THR A 2 -36.19 55.30 14.86
C THR A 2 -34.99 54.39 15.20
N ALA A 3 -35.15 53.52 16.17
CA ALA A 3 -34.12 52.55 16.55
C ALA A 3 -34.02 51.42 15.49
N LYS A 4 -32.88 51.33 14.82
CA LYS A 4 -32.51 50.23 13.95
C LYS A 4 -32.18 49.00 14.79
N LYS A 5 -33.04 47.99 14.80
CA LYS A 5 -32.76 46.65 15.33
C LYS A 5 -31.85 45.93 14.33
N THR A 6 -30.57 45.80 14.65
CA THR A 6 -29.61 44.94 13.91
C THR A 6 -29.91 43.48 14.20
N LYS A 7 -30.48 42.75 13.24
CA LYS A 7 -30.59 41.29 13.27
C LYS A 7 -29.19 40.69 13.05
N LYS A 8 -28.54 40.23 14.13
CA LYS A 8 -27.36 39.37 14.08
C LYS A 8 -27.80 38.03 13.50
N ALA A 9 -27.56 37.83 12.22
CA ALA A 9 -27.76 36.55 11.57
C ALA A 9 -26.75 35.53 12.15
N LYS A 10 -27.23 34.59 12.95
CA LYS A 10 -26.47 33.41 13.34
C LYS A 10 -26.19 32.60 12.07
N LYS A 11 -24.98 32.72 11.55
CA LYS A 11 -24.44 31.81 10.53
C LYS A 11 -24.25 30.45 11.18
N ALA A 12 -25.30 29.62 11.21
CA ALA A 12 -25.13 28.20 11.51
C ALA A 12 -24.26 27.60 10.40
N SER A 13 -23.03 27.27 10.73
CA SER A 13 -22.20 26.43 9.86
C SER A 13 -22.92 25.10 9.70
N LYS A 14 -23.60 24.90 8.57
CA LYS A 14 -23.99 23.57 8.13
C LYS A 14 -22.68 22.78 8.01
N LYS A 15 -22.38 21.93 8.97
CA LYS A 15 -21.39 20.87 8.84
C LYS A 15 -21.83 20.09 7.61
N ALA A 16 -21.16 20.27 6.48
CA ALA A 16 -21.48 19.51 5.27
C ALA A 16 -21.48 18.03 5.67
N ALA A 17 -22.57 17.34 5.40
CA ALA A 17 -22.62 15.89 5.62
C ALA A 17 -21.43 15.31 4.90
N ALA A 18 -20.59 14.56 5.61
CA ALA A 18 -19.35 14.03 5.06
C ALA A 18 -19.70 13.13 3.87
N GLU A 19 -19.24 13.52 2.68
CA GLU A 19 -19.62 12.89 1.42
C GLU A 19 -18.98 11.50 1.33
N MET A 20 -19.78 10.51 0.95
CA MET A 20 -19.31 9.14 0.70
C MET A 20 -18.44 9.12 -0.55
N GLN A 21 -17.27 8.53 -0.45
CA GLN A 21 -16.34 8.38 -1.57
C GLN A 21 -16.90 7.40 -2.61
N TYR A 22 -16.72 7.74 -3.89
CA TYR A 22 -17.41 7.06 -4.99
C TYR A 22 -16.99 5.61 -5.20
N HIS A 23 -15.67 5.32 -5.07
CA HIS A 23 -15.15 3.98 -5.35
C HIS A 23 -15.08 3.12 -4.07
N VAL A 24 -14.49 3.63 -3.00
CA VAL A 24 -14.34 2.84 -1.76
C VAL A 24 -15.63 2.75 -0.93
N HIS A 25 -16.66 3.54 -1.22
CA HIS A 25 -17.92 3.63 -0.47
C HIS A 25 -17.71 3.88 1.04
N LEU A 26 -16.76 4.72 1.37
CA LEU A 26 -16.41 5.12 2.73
C LEU A 26 -16.59 6.63 2.91
N LYS A 27 -16.77 7.08 4.14
CA LYS A 27 -16.84 8.48 4.53
C LYS A 27 -15.84 8.77 5.67
N PRO A 28 -15.50 10.04 5.93
CA PRO A 28 -14.64 10.43 7.03
C PRO A 28 -15.07 9.80 8.37
N GLY A 29 -14.12 9.13 9.02
CA GLY A 29 -14.33 8.43 10.28
C GLY A 29 -14.63 6.93 10.16
N ASP A 30 -14.94 6.40 8.98
CA ASP A 30 -15.15 4.95 8.79
C ASP A 30 -13.83 4.17 8.95
N VAL A 31 -12.70 4.76 8.59
CA VAL A 31 -11.38 4.14 8.68
C VAL A 31 -10.52 4.69 9.83
N GLY A 32 -9.49 3.94 10.22
CA GLY A 32 -8.41 4.40 11.08
C GLY A 32 -7.38 5.23 10.31
N ARG A 33 -6.47 5.92 11.04
CA ARG A 33 -5.36 6.62 10.42
C ARG A 33 -4.37 5.69 9.74
N TYR A 34 -4.23 4.45 10.24
CA TYR A 34 -3.41 3.38 9.66
C TYR A 34 -4.29 2.48 8.80
N VAL A 35 -3.92 2.31 7.55
CA VAL A 35 -4.65 1.43 6.62
C VAL A 35 -3.69 0.42 5.99
N LEU A 36 -4.00 -0.87 6.16
CA LEU A 36 -3.32 -1.97 5.50
C LEU A 36 -3.93 -2.21 4.12
N LEU A 37 -3.12 -2.30 3.09
CA LEU A 37 -3.54 -2.35 1.70
C LEU A 37 -3.11 -3.67 1.01
N PRO A 38 -3.90 -4.76 1.09
CA PRO A 38 -3.70 -5.89 0.20
C PRO A 38 -4.25 -5.59 -1.20
N GLY A 39 -3.73 -6.25 -2.25
CA GLY A 39 -4.33 -6.21 -3.58
C GLY A 39 -5.63 -7.00 -3.64
N ASP A 40 -5.62 -8.23 -3.14
CA ASP A 40 -6.72 -9.18 -3.17
C ASP A 40 -7.80 -8.88 -2.12
N PRO A 41 -9.08 -8.63 -2.50
CA PRO A 41 -10.18 -8.47 -1.55
C PRO A 41 -10.45 -9.74 -0.71
N GLY A 42 -10.07 -10.92 -1.19
CA GLY A 42 -10.13 -12.17 -0.43
C GLY A 42 -9.15 -12.22 0.73
N ARG A 43 -8.07 -11.43 0.70
CA ARG A 43 -7.07 -11.34 1.79
C ARG A 43 -7.52 -10.42 2.93
N VAL A 44 -8.49 -9.54 2.69
CA VAL A 44 -8.95 -8.57 3.70
C VAL A 44 -9.50 -9.24 4.96
N PRO A 45 -10.37 -10.27 4.89
CA PRO A 45 -10.83 -10.97 6.09
C PRO A 45 -9.69 -11.66 6.87
N LEU A 46 -8.68 -12.20 6.18
CA LEU A 46 -7.50 -12.78 6.83
C LEU A 46 -6.72 -11.73 7.62
N ILE A 47 -6.48 -10.55 7.04
CA ILE A 47 -5.81 -9.44 7.75
C ILE A 47 -6.68 -8.97 8.92
N ALA A 48 -7.99 -8.83 8.70
CA ALA A 48 -8.93 -8.38 9.72
C ALA A 48 -9.06 -9.36 10.90
N SER A 49 -8.76 -10.66 10.72
CA SER A 49 -8.75 -11.63 11.83
C SER A 49 -7.69 -11.35 12.89
N TYR A 50 -6.71 -10.50 12.59
CA TYR A 50 -5.70 -9.99 13.55
C TYR A 50 -6.14 -8.72 14.29
N PHE A 51 -7.35 -8.20 14.01
CA PHE A 51 -7.87 -7.00 14.67
C PHE A 51 -8.88 -7.38 15.75
N ASP A 52 -8.88 -6.65 16.85
CA ASP A 52 -9.95 -6.72 17.84
C ASP A 52 -11.19 -5.99 17.29
N ASN A 53 -12.39 -6.59 17.48
CA ASN A 53 -13.67 -6.03 17.08
C ASN A 53 -13.77 -5.64 15.59
N ALA A 54 -13.10 -6.37 14.72
CA ALA A 54 -13.12 -6.13 13.28
C ALA A 54 -14.54 -6.23 12.70
N LYS A 55 -14.91 -5.26 11.87
CA LYS A 55 -16.18 -5.22 11.15
C LYS A 55 -15.95 -4.85 9.71
N GLU A 56 -16.64 -5.50 8.78
CA GLU A 56 -16.73 -5.05 7.40
C GLU A 56 -17.53 -3.76 7.37
N VAL A 57 -16.94 -2.69 6.82
CA VAL A 57 -17.56 -1.36 6.76
C VAL A 57 -18.00 -0.98 5.35
N ALA A 58 -17.37 -1.56 4.33
CA ALA A 58 -17.76 -1.40 2.93
C ALA A 58 -17.20 -2.53 2.06
N PHE A 59 -17.92 -2.83 0.97
CA PHE A 59 -17.41 -3.65 -0.13
C PHE A 59 -18.02 -3.14 -1.43
N ASN A 60 -17.21 -2.53 -2.27
CA ASN A 60 -17.63 -2.05 -3.57
C ASN A 60 -16.50 -2.27 -4.58
N ARG A 61 -16.81 -2.87 -5.73
CA ARG A 61 -15.82 -3.25 -6.75
C ARG A 61 -14.71 -4.14 -6.13
N GLU A 62 -13.44 -3.79 -6.36
CA GLU A 62 -12.27 -4.41 -5.76
C GLU A 62 -11.95 -3.92 -4.33
N TYR A 63 -12.65 -2.88 -3.85
CA TYR A 63 -12.39 -2.25 -2.55
C TYR A 63 -13.26 -2.86 -1.45
N ARG A 64 -12.68 -3.78 -0.71
CA ARG A 64 -13.28 -4.38 0.48
C ARG A 64 -12.60 -3.84 1.72
N THR A 65 -13.37 -3.31 2.67
CA THR A 65 -12.81 -2.62 3.84
C THR A 65 -13.32 -3.18 5.14
N PHE A 66 -12.40 -3.52 6.04
CA PHE A 66 -12.67 -3.82 7.44
C PHE A 66 -11.99 -2.78 8.33
N THR A 67 -12.64 -2.46 9.44
CA THR A 67 -12.10 -1.58 10.49
C THR A 67 -12.24 -2.26 11.84
N GLY A 68 -11.20 -2.15 12.67
CA GLY A 68 -11.14 -2.68 14.02
C GLY A 68 -10.04 -1.98 14.82
N THR A 69 -9.47 -2.67 15.81
CA THR A 69 -8.36 -2.15 16.61
C THR A 69 -7.21 -3.14 16.73
N VAL A 70 -6.00 -2.63 16.90
CA VAL A 70 -4.80 -3.40 17.26
C VAL A 70 -4.15 -2.70 18.46
N ALA A 71 -4.09 -3.36 19.59
CA ALA A 71 -3.58 -2.78 20.84
C ALA A 71 -4.24 -1.40 21.18
N GLY A 72 -5.54 -1.28 20.94
CA GLY A 72 -6.30 -0.05 21.17
C GLY A 72 -6.16 1.03 20.07
N ILE A 73 -5.34 0.79 19.05
CA ILE A 73 -5.16 1.70 17.91
C ILE A 73 -6.22 1.37 16.86
N LYS A 74 -7.01 2.36 16.42
CA LYS A 74 -7.97 2.16 15.32
C LYS A 74 -7.21 1.94 14.01
N VAL A 75 -7.42 0.78 13.40
CA VAL A 75 -6.80 0.36 12.14
C VAL A 75 -7.84 -0.08 11.14
N SER A 76 -7.52 0.02 9.86
CA SER A 76 -8.35 -0.52 8.79
C SER A 76 -7.53 -1.37 7.83
N CYS A 77 -8.22 -2.22 7.10
CA CYS A 77 -7.68 -2.95 5.97
C CYS A 77 -8.60 -2.72 4.78
N CYS A 78 -8.07 -2.24 3.66
CA CYS A 78 -8.82 -2.00 2.42
C CYS A 78 -8.07 -2.61 1.25
N SER A 79 -8.72 -3.47 0.46
CA SER A 79 -8.11 -3.98 -0.77
C SER A 79 -8.01 -2.90 -1.84
N THR A 80 -7.00 -2.99 -2.68
CA THR A 80 -6.75 -2.04 -3.78
C THR A 80 -7.09 -2.60 -5.16
N GLY A 81 -7.35 -3.91 -5.27
CA GLY A 81 -7.28 -4.58 -6.56
C GLY A 81 -5.84 -4.70 -7.07
N ILE A 82 -5.66 -4.94 -8.34
CA ILE A 82 -4.38 -5.09 -9.02
C ILE A 82 -4.04 -3.81 -9.78
N GLY A 83 -2.80 -3.35 -9.61
CA GLY A 83 -2.20 -2.32 -10.45
C GLY A 83 -2.31 -0.90 -9.92
N CYS A 84 -1.54 -0.04 -10.53
CA CYS A 84 -1.38 1.35 -10.12
C CYS A 84 -2.67 2.20 -10.24
N PRO A 85 -3.53 2.06 -11.27
CA PRO A 85 -4.75 2.86 -11.36
C PRO A 85 -5.68 2.68 -10.17
N SER A 86 -5.99 1.44 -9.79
CA SER A 86 -6.89 1.16 -8.67
C SER A 86 -6.26 1.51 -7.31
N THR A 87 -4.95 1.30 -7.16
CA THR A 87 -4.22 1.73 -5.95
C THR A 87 -4.24 3.25 -5.77
N ALA A 88 -4.05 4.01 -6.84
CA ALA A 88 -4.13 5.47 -6.81
C ALA A 88 -5.51 5.94 -6.34
N ILE A 89 -6.59 5.37 -6.86
CA ILE A 89 -7.97 5.67 -6.43
C ILE A 89 -8.14 5.37 -4.94
N ALA A 90 -7.70 4.19 -4.47
CA ALA A 90 -7.82 3.81 -3.07
C ALA A 90 -7.13 4.82 -2.15
N VAL A 91 -5.87 5.19 -2.43
CA VAL A 91 -5.10 6.15 -1.62
C VAL A 91 -5.78 7.51 -1.60
N GLU A 92 -6.19 8.03 -2.77
CA GLU A 92 -6.88 9.33 -2.89
C GLU A 92 -8.15 9.40 -2.04
N GLU A 93 -8.98 8.38 -2.09
CA GLU A 93 -10.25 8.37 -1.37
C GLU A 93 -10.08 8.06 0.11
N LEU A 94 -9.16 7.17 0.48
CA LEU A 94 -8.87 6.87 1.88
C LEU A 94 -8.25 8.06 2.63
N VAL A 95 -7.43 8.88 1.97
CA VAL A 95 -6.95 10.16 2.53
C VAL A 95 -8.10 11.08 2.87
N LYS A 96 -9.10 11.21 1.99
CA LYS A 96 -10.32 11.99 2.26
C LYS A 96 -11.16 11.42 3.41
N CYS A 97 -11.05 10.11 3.68
CA CYS A 97 -11.67 9.45 4.81
C CYS A 97 -10.91 9.62 6.14
N GLY A 98 -9.71 10.22 6.11
CA GLY A 98 -8.90 10.52 7.29
C GLY A 98 -7.72 9.59 7.53
N ALA A 99 -7.39 8.71 6.58
CA ALA A 99 -6.16 7.91 6.64
C ALA A 99 -4.92 8.77 6.36
N ASP A 100 -3.83 8.55 7.10
CA ASP A 100 -2.58 9.29 6.93
C ASP A 100 -1.33 8.40 6.85
N THR A 101 -1.51 7.09 6.99
CA THR A 101 -0.42 6.11 6.94
C THR A 101 -0.88 4.82 6.30
N PHE A 102 -0.24 4.45 5.21
CA PHE A 102 -0.56 3.27 4.43
C PHE A 102 0.59 2.26 4.49
N ILE A 103 0.24 0.98 4.68
CA ILE A 103 1.20 -0.12 4.55
C ILE A 103 0.61 -1.15 3.59
N ARG A 104 1.21 -1.27 2.41
CA ARG A 104 0.82 -2.32 1.48
C ARG A 104 1.34 -3.68 1.96
N ILE A 105 0.43 -4.66 1.99
CA ILE A 105 0.75 -6.07 2.26
C ILE A 105 0.55 -6.83 0.96
N GLY A 106 1.63 -6.96 0.19
CA GLY A 106 1.59 -7.53 -1.14
C GLY A 106 2.21 -8.91 -1.25
N THR A 107 2.31 -9.33 -2.50
CA THR A 107 3.13 -10.45 -2.95
C THR A 107 3.99 -9.99 -4.11
N CYS A 108 5.15 -10.61 -4.31
CA CYS A 108 6.09 -10.21 -5.35
C CYS A 108 6.82 -11.42 -5.96
N GLY A 109 7.41 -11.19 -7.12
CA GLY A 109 8.49 -12.01 -7.65
C GLY A 109 9.84 -11.47 -7.19
N ALA A 110 10.77 -12.34 -6.83
CA ALA A 110 12.15 -11.95 -6.51
C ALA A 110 12.97 -11.77 -7.80
N LEU A 111 13.77 -10.69 -7.87
CA LEU A 111 14.75 -10.48 -8.92
C LEU A 111 16.14 -10.99 -8.49
N GLN A 112 16.48 -10.92 -7.21
CA GLN A 112 17.79 -11.28 -6.69
C GLN A 112 17.82 -12.73 -6.16
N ARG A 113 18.93 -13.44 -6.39
CA ARG A 113 19.08 -14.86 -6.03
C ARG A 113 19.13 -15.13 -4.54
N GLU A 114 19.51 -14.14 -3.73
CA GLU A 114 19.50 -14.21 -2.26
C GLU A 114 18.08 -14.16 -1.66
N VAL A 115 17.11 -13.59 -2.38
CA VAL A 115 15.71 -13.54 -1.95
C VAL A 115 15.05 -14.89 -2.27
N LYS A 116 14.56 -15.58 -1.25
CA LYS A 116 13.96 -16.91 -1.36
C LYS A 116 12.43 -16.86 -1.29
N LEU A 117 11.78 -17.93 -1.74
CA LEU A 117 10.33 -18.10 -1.55
C LEU A 117 10.00 -18.03 -0.05
N GLY A 118 9.01 -17.23 0.30
CA GLY A 118 8.57 -16.96 1.66
C GLY A 118 9.32 -15.82 2.37
N ASP A 119 10.49 -15.40 1.89
CA ASP A 119 11.15 -14.20 2.41
C ASP A 119 10.29 -12.95 2.15
N LEU A 120 10.45 -11.94 2.99
CA LEU A 120 9.78 -10.68 2.82
C LEU A 120 10.65 -9.66 2.09
N CYS A 121 10.04 -8.86 1.23
CA CYS A 121 10.66 -7.69 0.60
C CYS A 121 10.05 -6.40 1.18
N ILE A 122 10.87 -5.53 1.76
CA ILE A 122 10.51 -4.19 2.22
C ILE A 122 11.02 -3.20 1.19
N THR A 123 10.10 -2.55 0.48
CA THR A 123 10.43 -1.66 -0.64
C THR A 123 10.76 -0.26 -0.15
N THR A 124 11.95 0.25 -0.46
CA THR A 124 12.40 1.61 -0.11
C THR A 124 12.06 2.66 -1.18
N GLY A 125 11.88 2.21 -2.40
CA GLY A 125 11.51 2.99 -3.56
C GLY A 125 11.21 2.08 -4.73
N ALA A 126 10.53 2.57 -5.76
CA ALA A 126 10.12 1.76 -6.90
C ALA A 126 10.59 2.34 -8.23
N VAL A 127 11.09 1.47 -9.10
CA VAL A 127 11.24 1.75 -10.53
C VAL A 127 9.84 1.95 -11.11
N ARG A 128 9.62 3.05 -11.82
CA ARG A 128 8.31 3.48 -12.33
C ARG A 128 8.12 3.03 -13.79
N GLU A 129 7.89 1.74 -14.01
CA GLU A 129 7.56 1.17 -15.33
C GLU A 129 6.06 1.01 -15.57
N GLU A 130 5.26 1.93 -15.01
CA GLU A 130 3.82 1.95 -15.10
C GLU A 130 3.31 3.29 -15.68
N GLY A 131 2.05 3.32 -16.11
CA GLY A 131 1.47 4.48 -16.80
C GLY A 131 0.78 5.49 -15.90
N THR A 132 0.42 5.12 -14.67
CA THR A 132 -0.43 5.93 -13.79
C THR A 132 0.31 7.14 -13.22
N THR A 133 1.47 6.92 -12.62
CA THR A 133 2.17 8.00 -11.90
C THR A 133 2.76 9.05 -12.81
N ARG A 134 3.00 8.73 -14.10
CA ARG A 134 3.40 9.76 -15.09
C ARG A 134 2.31 10.81 -15.33
N GLN A 135 1.06 10.49 -15.03
CA GLN A 135 -0.05 11.43 -15.13
C GLN A 135 -0.19 12.32 -13.88
N TYR A 136 0.49 11.97 -12.79
CA TYR A 136 0.56 12.77 -11.56
C TYR A 136 1.78 13.70 -11.55
N VAL A 137 2.95 13.17 -11.92
CA VAL A 137 4.23 13.91 -11.91
C VAL A 137 5.18 13.37 -13.00
N PRO A 138 6.17 14.15 -13.48
CA PRO A 138 7.19 13.66 -14.41
C PRO A 138 7.90 12.40 -13.89
N LEU A 139 8.39 11.54 -14.80
CA LEU A 139 9.09 10.28 -14.44
C LEU A 139 10.38 10.51 -13.65
N SER A 140 10.99 11.69 -13.77
CA SER A 140 12.16 12.09 -12.96
C SER A 140 11.86 12.28 -11.47
N TYR A 141 10.59 12.41 -11.07
CA TYR A 141 10.19 12.40 -9.66
C TYR A 141 10.25 10.97 -9.10
N PRO A 142 10.99 10.70 -8.01
CA PRO A 142 11.16 9.35 -7.51
C PRO A 142 9.91 8.83 -6.79
N ALA A 143 9.62 7.54 -6.94
CA ALA A 143 8.65 6.82 -6.12
C ALA A 143 9.36 6.28 -4.87
N VAL A 144 9.28 6.98 -3.74
CA VAL A 144 10.03 6.68 -2.51
C VAL A 144 9.07 6.37 -1.37
N ALA A 145 9.34 5.30 -0.64
CA ALA A 145 8.63 4.96 0.59
C ALA A 145 8.94 5.97 1.71
N ASP A 146 8.00 6.14 2.63
CA ASP A 146 8.24 6.91 3.85
C ASP A 146 9.32 6.23 4.72
N LEU A 147 10.28 7.02 5.20
CA LEU A 147 11.43 6.52 5.94
C LEU A 147 11.01 5.88 7.27
N ASP A 148 10.12 6.53 8.02
CA ASP A 148 9.69 6.03 9.33
C ASP A 148 8.92 4.72 9.19
N VAL A 149 8.04 4.61 8.18
CA VAL A 149 7.31 3.38 7.88
C VAL A 149 8.27 2.26 7.48
N THR A 150 9.26 2.56 6.64
CA THR A 150 10.28 1.59 6.22
C THR A 150 11.10 1.08 7.41
N LEU A 151 11.55 1.98 8.29
CA LEU A 151 12.31 1.62 9.49
C LEU A 151 11.47 0.81 10.47
N ALA A 152 10.19 1.15 10.66
CA ALA A 152 9.28 0.40 11.51
C ALA A 152 9.03 -1.02 10.98
N LEU A 153 8.88 -1.21 9.66
CA LEU A 153 8.75 -2.52 9.04
C LEU A 153 10.03 -3.37 9.25
N ARG A 154 11.21 -2.78 9.08
CA ARG A 154 12.50 -3.46 9.34
C ARG A 154 12.66 -3.86 10.81
N GLU A 155 12.32 -2.96 11.73
CA GLU A 155 12.36 -3.24 13.16
C GLU A 155 11.39 -4.36 13.53
N ALA A 156 10.18 -4.33 12.98
CA ALA A 156 9.16 -5.35 13.19
C ALA A 156 9.60 -6.73 12.69
N ALA A 157 10.15 -6.83 11.48
CA ALA A 157 10.67 -8.08 10.92
C ALA A 157 11.79 -8.65 11.80
N LYS A 158 12.74 -7.79 12.24
CA LYS A 158 13.82 -8.19 13.16
C LYS A 158 13.28 -8.70 14.48
N LYS A 159 12.33 -7.99 15.09
CA LYS A 159 11.70 -8.37 16.37
C LYS A 159 10.98 -9.72 16.26
N LEU A 160 10.31 -9.98 15.14
CA LEU A 160 9.60 -11.23 14.87
C LEU A 160 10.51 -12.36 14.36
N LYS A 161 11.80 -12.07 14.12
CA LYS A 161 12.80 -13.01 13.56
C LYS A 161 12.37 -13.56 12.19
N ILE A 162 11.78 -12.71 11.37
CA ILE A 162 11.33 -13.05 10.01
C ILE A 162 12.40 -12.58 9.01
N ALA A 163 12.76 -13.44 8.04
CA ALA A 163 13.69 -13.09 6.98
C ALA A 163 13.09 -11.99 6.09
N ALA A 164 13.79 -10.86 5.98
CA ALA A 164 13.34 -9.72 5.20
C ALA A 164 14.50 -9.01 4.51
N HIS A 165 14.33 -8.74 3.23
CA HIS A 165 15.24 -7.98 2.40
C HIS A 165 14.70 -6.55 2.25
N THR A 166 15.59 -5.56 2.23
CA THR A 166 15.19 -4.15 2.09
C THR A 166 15.91 -3.55 0.90
N GLY A 167 15.18 -2.98 -0.05
CA GLY A 167 15.79 -2.43 -1.25
C GLY A 167 14.77 -1.82 -2.22
N ILE A 168 15.23 -1.50 -3.42
CA ILE A 168 14.39 -0.96 -4.49
C ILE A 168 13.56 -2.09 -5.09
N GLY A 169 12.25 -1.84 -5.28
CA GLY A 169 11.35 -2.69 -6.03
C GLY A 169 11.17 -2.21 -7.47
N HIS A 170 10.64 -3.07 -8.31
CA HIS A 170 10.20 -2.73 -9.66
C HIS A 170 8.66 -2.72 -9.69
N CYS A 171 8.06 -1.74 -10.35
CA CYS A 171 6.61 -1.61 -10.49
C CYS A 171 6.23 -1.52 -11.96
N LYS A 172 5.42 -2.49 -12.43
CA LYS A 172 4.98 -2.63 -13.83
C LYS A 172 3.46 -2.75 -13.94
N ASP A 173 2.91 -2.52 -15.11
CA ASP A 173 1.47 -2.70 -15.40
C ASP A 173 1.12 -4.05 -16.00
N ALA A 174 2.03 -4.67 -16.74
CA ALA A 174 1.77 -5.91 -17.44
C ALA A 174 2.27 -7.13 -16.64
N PHE A 175 1.35 -7.92 -16.07
CA PHE A 175 1.72 -9.14 -15.34
C PHE A 175 2.47 -10.16 -16.22
N PHE A 176 1.98 -10.36 -17.43
CA PHE A 176 2.53 -11.33 -18.39
C PHE A 176 3.66 -10.77 -19.27
N ILE A 177 4.30 -9.68 -18.87
CA ILE A 177 5.44 -9.10 -19.60
C ILE A 177 6.63 -10.06 -19.71
N GLU A 178 6.64 -11.09 -18.85
CA GLU A 178 7.69 -12.13 -18.82
C GLU A 178 7.40 -13.30 -19.77
N ASP A 179 6.26 -13.30 -20.48
CA ASP A 179 5.94 -14.33 -21.48
C ASP A 179 6.95 -14.28 -22.64
N LYS A 180 7.42 -15.46 -23.05
CA LYS A 180 8.41 -15.60 -24.14
C LYS A 180 7.90 -15.17 -25.52
N ASN A 181 6.57 -15.07 -25.68
CA ASN A 181 5.93 -14.76 -26.97
C ASN A 181 5.54 -13.29 -27.13
N ILE A 182 5.93 -12.39 -26.22
CA ILE A 182 5.63 -10.97 -26.40
C ILE A 182 6.54 -10.34 -27.48
N PRO A 183 6.01 -9.41 -28.30
CA PRO A 183 6.74 -8.86 -29.45
C PRO A 183 8.06 -8.14 -29.11
N ILE A 184 8.15 -7.55 -27.94
CA ILE A 184 9.31 -6.76 -27.46
C ILE A 184 10.16 -7.53 -26.43
N ARG A 185 10.25 -8.85 -26.58
CA ARG A 185 10.90 -9.72 -25.59
C ARG A 185 12.36 -9.35 -25.33
N GLU A 186 13.11 -9.05 -26.36
CA GLU A 186 14.54 -8.72 -26.26
C GLU A 186 14.75 -7.41 -25.46
N GLU A 187 13.93 -6.40 -25.69
CA GLU A 187 13.96 -5.14 -24.95
C GLU A 187 13.62 -5.35 -23.47
N ILE A 188 12.63 -6.18 -23.19
CA ILE A 188 12.26 -6.52 -21.80
C ILE A 188 13.38 -7.29 -21.11
N ASP A 189 14.01 -8.26 -21.76
CA ASP A 189 15.15 -8.99 -21.18
C ASP A 189 16.32 -8.07 -20.87
N ALA A 190 16.60 -7.11 -21.76
CA ALA A 190 17.66 -6.12 -21.53
C ALA A 190 17.35 -5.21 -20.33
N LEU A 191 16.10 -4.74 -20.20
CA LEU A 191 15.64 -3.95 -19.05
C LEU A 191 15.72 -4.74 -17.75
N TRP A 192 15.21 -5.96 -17.72
CA TRP A 192 15.24 -6.82 -16.54
C TRP A 192 16.66 -7.14 -16.09
N ASN A 193 17.58 -7.38 -17.04
CA ASN A 193 18.98 -7.54 -16.73
C ASN A 193 19.60 -6.26 -16.15
N ALA A 194 19.18 -5.08 -16.61
CA ALA A 194 19.60 -3.81 -16.02
C ALA A 194 19.10 -3.67 -14.59
N TRP A 195 17.81 -3.99 -14.31
CA TRP A 195 17.26 -3.98 -12.94
C TRP A 195 17.95 -4.98 -12.02
N TYR A 196 18.20 -6.19 -12.53
CA TYR A 196 18.97 -7.20 -11.78
C TYR A 196 20.36 -6.68 -11.40
N LYS A 197 21.11 -6.13 -12.38
CA LYS A 197 22.46 -5.57 -12.15
C LYS A 197 22.43 -4.31 -11.25
N SER A 198 21.30 -3.63 -11.16
CA SER A 198 21.10 -2.47 -10.29
C SER A 198 20.61 -2.84 -8.89
N ASN A 199 20.62 -4.12 -8.54
CA ASN A 199 20.17 -4.63 -7.23
C ASN A 199 18.69 -4.34 -6.91
N VAL A 200 17.82 -4.29 -7.91
CA VAL A 200 16.37 -4.29 -7.69
C VAL A 200 15.99 -5.66 -7.13
N ILE A 201 15.32 -5.69 -5.97
CA ILE A 201 15.10 -6.93 -5.21
C ILE A 201 13.81 -7.67 -5.59
N SER A 202 12.78 -6.94 -6.02
CA SER A 202 11.43 -7.50 -6.23
C SER A 202 10.68 -6.79 -7.35
N THR A 203 9.63 -7.44 -7.86
CA THR A 203 8.68 -6.85 -8.81
C THR A 203 7.25 -6.92 -8.29
N SER A 204 6.50 -5.83 -8.46
CA SER A 204 5.09 -5.66 -8.09
C SER A 204 4.34 -4.85 -9.14
N MET A 205 3.09 -4.49 -8.86
CA MET A 205 2.25 -3.72 -9.78
C MET A 205 1.62 -2.47 -9.13
N GLU A 206 1.94 -2.12 -7.88
CA GLU A 206 1.25 -1.06 -7.12
C GLU A 206 2.18 -0.06 -6.42
N SER A 207 3.42 -0.45 -6.15
CA SER A 207 4.37 0.30 -5.32
C SER A 207 4.55 1.74 -5.77
N ALA A 208 4.66 1.99 -7.08
CA ALA A 208 4.90 3.33 -7.61
C ALA A 208 3.71 4.26 -7.34
N ALA A 209 2.48 3.83 -7.60
CA ALA A 209 1.29 4.64 -7.32
C ALA A 209 1.12 4.89 -5.82
N LEU A 210 1.32 3.87 -4.98
CA LEU A 210 1.27 4.00 -3.54
C LEU A 210 2.21 5.12 -3.06
N PHE A 211 3.48 5.09 -3.45
CA PHE A 211 4.48 6.03 -2.97
C PHE A 211 4.30 7.44 -3.54
N VAL A 212 4.07 7.55 -4.86
CA VAL A 212 3.94 8.86 -5.52
C VAL A 212 2.68 9.59 -5.03
N VAL A 213 1.52 8.92 -5.01
CA VAL A 213 0.27 9.55 -4.60
C VAL A 213 0.32 9.92 -3.12
N SER A 214 0.84 9.05 -2.25
CA SER A 214 1.01 9.36 -0.82
C SER A 214 1.92 10.55 -0.58
N SER A 215 3.05 10.63 -1.29
CA SER A 215 3.97 11.78 -1.22
C SER A 215 3.27 13.09 -1.63
N ILE A 216 2.53 13.10 -2.75
CA ILE A 216 1.78 14.27 -3.21
C ILE A 216 0.73 14.68 -2.18
N ARG A 217 0.06 13.74 -1.52
CA ARG A 217 -0.95 13.99 -0.49
C ARG A 217 -0.36 14.27 0.89
N ARG A 218 0.97 14.22 1.04
CA ARG A 218 1.70 14.46 2.30
C ARG A 218 1.28 13.49 3.39
N VAL A 219 1.05 12.22 3.01
CA VAL A 219 0.78 11.10 3.90
C VAL A 219 1.88 10.07 3.77
N ARG A 220 2.01 9.19 4.76
CA ARG A 220 3.08 8.21 4.82
C ARG A 220 2.68 6.91 4.11
N ALA A 221 3.61 6.30 3.41
CA ALA A 221 3.39 4.99 2.80
C ALA A 221 4.63 4.11 2.86
N GLY A 222 4.42 2.83 3.11
CA GLY A 222 5.43 1.78 3.02
C GLY A 222 4.85 0.51 2.40
N GLU A 223 5.72 -0.44 2.12
CA GLU A 223 5.32 -1.70 1.50
C GLU A 223 6.12 -2.85 2.07
N ILE A 224 5.43 -3.95 2.32
CA ILE A 224 6.01 -5.25 2.65
C ILE A 224 5.34 -6.33 1.80
N MET A 225 6.12 -7.17 1.17
CA MET A 225 5.63 -8.18 0.25
C MET A 225 6.20 -9.54 0.58
N ALA A 226 5.38 -10.58 0.50
CA ALA A 226 5.82 -11.97 0.53
C ALA A 226 6.33 -12.39 -0.86
N THR A 227 7.49 -12.99 -0.92
CA THR A 227 8.04 -13.54 -2.16
C THR A 227 7.35 -14.84 -2.50
N ILE A 228 6.56 -14.86 -3.58
CA ILE A 228 5.78 -16.01 -4.02
C ILE A 228 6.25 -16.60 -5.35
N GLY A 229 7.13 -15.91 -6.07
CA GLY A 229 7.72 -16.32 -7.33
C GLY A 229 9.18 -15.89 -7.42
N LEU A 230 9.94 -16.56 -8.29
CA LEU A 230 11.34 -16.27 -8.57
C LEU A 230 11.46 -15.96 -10.07
N THR A 231 11.81 -14.72 -10.44
CA THR A 231 11.86 -14.30 -11.85
C THR A 231 13.04 -14.93 -12.60
N TYR A 232 13.99 -15.48 -11.87
CA TYR A 232 15.18 -16.16 -12.38
C TYR A 232 15.05 -17.69 -12.42
N ASP A 233 13.88 -18.25 -12.10
CA ASP A 233 13.62 -19.68 -12.05
C ASP A 233 12.23 -19.95 -12.66
N ASP A 234 12.15 -20.83 -13.64
CA ASP A 234 10.91 -21.23 -14.32
C ASP A 234 9.91 -21.99 -13.41
N LYS A 235 10.12 -22.00 -12.10
CA LYS A 235 9.20 -22.62 -11.15
C LYS A 235 7.88 -21.86 -11.03
N PRO A 236 6.77 -22.60 -10.84
CA PRO A 236 5.47 -21.98 -10.70
C PRO A 236 5.40 -21.09 -9.45
N ILE A 237 4.55 -20.07 -9.50
CA ILE A 237 4.24 -19.21 -8.37
C ILE A 237 3.61 -20.04 -7.24
N ILE A 238 4.16 -19.92 -6.03
CA ILE A 238 3.62 -20.59 -4.83
C ILE A 238 2.80 -19.57 -4.05
N ALA A 239 1.51 -19.54 -4.30
CA ALA A 239 0.60 -18.66 -3.58
C ALA A 239 0.61 -18.96 -2.07
N LYS A 240 0.47 -17.90 -1.26
CA LYS A 240 0.30 -17.91 0.20
C LYS A 240 1.56 -18.12 1.06
N VAL A 241 2.71 -18.47 0.53
CA VAL A 241 3.93 -18.55 1.33
C VAL A 241 4.35 -17.15 1.81
N GLY A 242 4.72 -16.99 3.09
CA GLY A 242 5.18 -15.71 3.66
C GLY A 242 4.10 -14.64 3.87
N VAL A 243 2.84 -14.89 3.48
CA VAL A 243 1.75 -13.90 3.57
C VAL A 243 1.39 -13.58 5.02
N GLU A 244 1.32 -14.58 5.89
CA GLU A 244 1.03 -14.36 7.31
C GLU A 244 2.17 -13.62 8.01
N GLU A 245 3.41 -13.92 7.65
CA GLU A 245 4.60 -13.22 8.11
C GLU A 245 4.57 -11.74 7.72
N ALA A 246 4.15 -11.42 6.49
CA ALA A 246 3.98 -10.05 6.03
C ALA A 246 2.88 -9.32 6.82
N ILE A 247 1.74 -9.98 7.08
CA ILE A 247 0.64 -9.43 7.89
C ILE A 247 1.12 -9.12 9.31
N ARG A 248 1.74 -10.08 9.98
CA ARG A 248 2.24 -9.93 11.36
C ARG A 248 3.29 -8.82 11.46
N THR A 249 4.16 -8.71 10.46
CA THR A 249 5.19 -7.67 10.40
C THR A 249 4.56 -6.29 10.23
N ALA A 250 3.59 -6.14 9.33
CA ALA A 250 2.89 -4.87 9.13
C ALA A 250 2.11 -4.42 10.39
N ILE A 251 1.45 -5.35 11.08
CA ILE A 251 0.73 -5.08 12.33
C ILE A 251 1.70 -4.64 13.44
N GLU A 252 2.84 -5.30 13.57
CA GLU A 252 3.85 -4.92 14.55
C GLU A 252 4.46 -3.55 14.22
N ALA A 253 4.67 -3.25 12.92
CA ALA A 253 5.14 -1.93 12.50
C ALA A 253 4.16 -0.81 12.87
N ILE A 254 2.84 -1.02 12.78
CA ILE A 254 1.84 -0.04 13.24
C ILE A 254 2.02 0.25 14.73
N LYS A 255 2.25 -0.75 15.57
CA LYS A 255 2.48 -0.55 17.01
C LYS A 255 3.74 0.29 17.29
N ILE A 256 4.80 0.06 16.51
CA ILE A 256 6.04 0.83 16.60
C ILE A 256 5.80 2.29 16.22
N LEU A 257 5.15 2.53 15.07
CA LEU A 257 4.83 3.87 14.57
C LEU A 257 3.92 4.66 15.52
N ASP A 258 2.90 4.02 16.09
CA ASP A 258 1.99 4.69 17.01
C ASP A 258 2.69 5.06 18.33
N LYS A 259 3.58 4.20 18.81
CA LYS A 259 4.41 4.51 19.99
C LYS A 259 5.37 5.69 19.75
N GLN A 260 5.92 5.81 18.55
CA GLN A 260 6.79 6.92 18.16
C GLN A 260 5.99 8.24 18.07
N ALA A 261 4.77 8.20 17.52
CA ALA A 261 3.90 9.37 17.39
C ALA A 261 3.34 9.92 18.72
N ARG A 262 3.42 9.14 19.81
CA ARG A 262 2.99 9.55 21.17
C ARG A 262 4.10 10.16 22.02
N LYS A 263 5.34 10.12 21.52
CA LYS A 263 6.51 10.74 22.16
C LYS A 263 6.69 12.18 21.68
#